data_feb6d58a53d4beb9bdb9ae8a15b37b24
#
_entry.id   feb6d58a53d4beb9bdb9ae8a15b37b24
#
_cell.length_a   1.000
_cell.length_b   1.000
_cell.length_c   1.000
_cell.angle_alpha   90.00
_cell.angle_beta   90.00
_cell.angle_gamma   90.00
#
_symmetry.space_group_name_H-M   'P 1'
#
loop_
_entity.id
_entity.type
_entity.pdbx_description
1 polymer ?
#
loop_
_entity_poly.entity_id
_entity_poly.type
_entity_poly.pdbx_seq_one_letter_code
_entity_poly.pdbx_strand_id
1 'polypeptide(L)'
;MDQRDETLASLGEANDQLMAKNHALAKALSRATQELTKAKAQLNQLAGPPMTFATMVRVHSSRTDEQGVQHASAEVISGSRRMIVPVAANVQASRLEAGRTVLLNENMVVVSQADTDAVGAVRTVKQVIDDGRLLVADGGGNVALVRRSGALSKTSINVSDRVTVDSSMRFALALVPAQDDADLVLEEVPDVTFADIGGLDEQIERIRDAVQMPFLHRELFERYDLKPPKGVLLYGPPGNGKTLIAKAVANALAEGAAGGRGVFLSVKGPELLNKFVGESERLIRMIFKRARERAADGKPVIVFIDEMDSLLRTRGSGVSSDAETTIVPQFLAELDGVETLGNVMVIGASNRIDMIDPAVLRPGRLDVKIRVERPKAAQAAQIIRHYLTDDLPLVPGVDAKALIGVLVSDIYSTDEHRYLCDVCDEHGQWHPIYLADVVSGAVLKNIVDRAKTRAVKISIESGQPAAIGVDLLAKAVDEEFLETRDAVLDANPEQWSRINGLEAGRITRIRPVE
;
A
#
# COMPACT_ATOMS: atom_id res chain seq x y z
N MET A 1 -80.78 -18.00 -80.14
CA MET A 1 -80.43 -17.03 -79.06
C MET A 1 -79.64 -17.70 -77.90
N ASP A 2 -79.83 -19.00 -77.68
CA ASP A 2 -79.23 -19.74 -76.56
C ASP A 2 -77.68 -19.92 -76.57
N GLN A 3 -77.07 -20.10 -77.73
CA GLN A 3 -75.60 -20.41 -77.81
C GLN A 3 -74.68 -19.18 -77.54
N ARG A 4 -75.26 -17.98 -77.70
CA ARG A 4 -74.47 -16.74 -77.42
C ARG A 4 -74.48 -16.37 -75.95
N ASP A 5 -75.57 -16.70 -75.25
CA ASP A 5 -75.72 -16.43 -73.81
C ASP A 5 -74.89 -17.43 -72.98
N GLU A 6 -74.74 -18.69 -73.40
CA GLU A 6 -73.90 -19.70 -72.78
C GLU A 6 -72.39 -19.36 -72.94
N THR A 7 -72.01 -18.84 -74.11
CA THR A 7 -70.61 -18.39 -74.33
C THR A 7 -70.27 -17.12 -73.52
N LEU A 8 -71.24 -16.21 -73.34
CA LEU A 8 -71.04 -15.03 -72.49
C LEU A 8 -70.97 -15.39 -70.98
N ALA A 9 -71.76 -16.37 -70.55
CA ALA A 9 -71.65 -16.88 -69.18
C ALA A 9 -70.30 -17.57 -68.90
N SER A 10 -69.88 -18.43 -69.84
CA SER A 10 -68.52 -19.12 -69.70
C SER A 10 -67.37 -18.15 -69.78
N LEU A 11 -67.44 -17.08 -70.58
CA LEU A 11 -66.46 -16.02 -70.64
C LEU A 11 -66.46 -15.18 -69.37
N GLY A 12 -67.66 -14.97 -68.76
CA GLY A 12 -67.82 -14.28 -67.42
C GLY A 12 -67.10 -15.10 -66.34
N GLU A 13 -67.42 -16.40 -66.25
CA GLU A 13 -66.77 -17.28 -65.27
C GLU A 13 -65.20 -17.37 -65.46
N ALA A 14 -64.77 -17.45 -66.72
CA ALA A 14 -63.32 -17.44 -67.02
C ALA A 14 -62.68 -16.09 -66.59
N ASN A 15 -63.37 -14.96 -66.79
CA ASN A 15 -62.89 -13.65 -66.40
C ASN A 15 -62.81 -13.52 -64.90
N ASP A 16 -63.83 -13.99 -64.14
CA ASP A 16 -63.84 -13.99 -62.70
C ASP A 16 -62.76 -14.90 -62.14
N GLN A 17 -62.51 -16.06 -62.73
CA GLN A 17 -61.39 -16.93 -62.37
C GLN A 17 -60.05 -16.26 -62.60
N LEU A 18 -59.89 -15.55 -63.73
CA LEU A 18 -58.70 -14.80 -64.06
C LEU A 18 -58.49 -13.63 -63.14
N MET A 19 -59.53 -12.90 -62.75
CA MET A 19 -59.46 -11.83 -61.75
C MET A 19 -59.06 -12.36 -60.38
N ALA A 20 -59.65 -13.47 -59.93
CA ALA A 20 -59.30 -14.12 -58.67
C ALA A 20 -57.82 -14.60 -58.66
N LYS A 21 -57.38 -15.18 -59.77
CA LYS A 21 -55.94 -15.57 -59.93
C LYS A 21 -55.01 -14.37 -59.95
N ASN A 22 -55.36 -13.29 -60.64
CA ASN A 22 -54.59 -12.06 -60.67
C ASN A 22 -54.49 -11.42 -59.28
N HIS A 23 -55.61 -11.42 -58.51
CA HIS A 23 -55.60 -10.91 -57.13
C HIS A 23 -54.73 -11.78 -56.20
N ALA A 24 -54.81 -13.12 -56.37
CA ALA A 24 -53.96 -14.05 -55.62
C ALA A 24 -52.47 -13.89 -55.95
N LEU A 25 -52.13 -13.73 -57.24
CA LEU A 25 -50.78 -13.46 -57.71
C LEU A 25 -50.26 -12.10 -57.21
N ALA A 26 -51.06 -11.04 -57.25
CA ALA A 26 -50.68 -9.73 -56.73
C ALA A 26 -50.37 -9.77 -55.21
N LYS A 27 -51.21 -10.52 -54.48
CA LYS A 27 -50.99 -10.74 -53.03
C LYS A 27 -49.76 -11.59 -52.72
N ALA A 28 -49.50 -12.61 -53.54
CA ALA A 28 -48.30 -13.43 -53.41
C ALA A 28 -47.02 -12.63 -53.76
N LEU A 29 -47.08 -11.81 -54.80
CA LEU A 29 -45.95 -10.91 -55.20
C LEU A 29 -45.67 -9.89 -54.11
N SER A 30 -46.69 -9.28 -53.54
CA SER A 30 -46.53 -8.32 -52.42
C SER A 30 -45.90 -8.98 -51.20
N ARG A 31 -46.31 -10.21 -50.84
CA ARG A 31 -45.68 -10.96 -49.74
C ARG A 31 -44.23 -11.31 -50.05
N ALA A 32 -43.93 -11.81 -51.27
CA ALA A 32 -42.59 -12.15 -51.69
C ALA A 32 -41.67 -10.91 -51.66
N THR A 33 -42.17 -9.75 -52.11
CA THR A 33 -41.43 -8.48 -52.05
C THR A 33 -41.15 -8.03 -50.61
N GLN A 34 -42.09 -8.21 -49.71
CA GLN A 34 -41.91 -7.91 -48.27
C GLN A 34 -40.87 -8.85 -47.66
N GLU A 35 -40.94 -10.14 -47.92
CA GLU A 35 -39.97 -11.12 -47.41
C GLU A 35 -38.58 -10.87 -47.98
N LEU A 36 -38.47 -10.52 -49.25
CA LEU A 36 -37.19 -10.19 -49.89
C LEU A 36 -36.59 -8.90 -49.32
N THR A 37 -37.41 -7.91 -48.99
CA THR A 37 -36.98 -6.68 -48.37
C THR A 37 -36.51 -6.93 -46.94
N LYS A 38 -37.21 -7.77 -46.16
CA LYS A 38 -36.76 -8.21 -44.82
C LYS A 38 -35.49 -9.01 -44.87
N ALA A 39 -35.36 -9.99 -45.78
CA ALA A 39 -34.17 -10.78 -45.94
C ALA A 39 -32.96 -9.92 -46.35
N LYS A 40 -33.18 -8.94 -47.25
CA LYS A 40 -32.15 -7.99 -47.67
C LYS A 40 -31.72 -7.06 -46.50
N ALA A 41 -32.65 -6.63 -45.65
CA ALA A 41 -32.34 -5.87 -44.46
C ALA A 41 -31.55 -6.69 -43.43
N GLN A 42 -31.91 -7.96 -43.23
CA GLN A 42 -31.18 -8.90 -42.37
C GLN A 42 -29.78 -9.21 -42.89
N LEU A 43 -29.64 -9.43 -44.19
CA LEU A 43 -28.34 -9.63 -44.84
C LEU A 43 -27.44 -8.40 -44.74
N ASN A 44 -27.99 -7.20 -44.90
CA ASN A 44 -27.24 -5.95 -44.70
C ASN A 44 -26.82 -5.73 -43.23
N GLN A 45 -27.58 -6.22 -42.26
CA GLN A 45 -27.19 -6.20 -40.85
C GLN A 45 -26.06 -7.20 -40.54
N LEU A 46 -26.05 -8.37 -41.19
CA LEU A 46 -25.06 -9.43 -40.99
C LEU A 46 -23.78 -9.23 -41.81
N ALA A 47 -23.86 -8.51 -42.93
CA ALA A 47 -22.77 -8.29 -43.89
C ALA A 47 -22.40 -6.79 -43.96
N GLY A 48 -22.43 -6.08 -42.84
CA GLY A 48 -21.89 -4.72 -42.81
C GLY A 48 -20.39 -4.75 -43.20
N PRO A 49 -19.92 -3.82 -44.04
CA PRO A 49 -18.52 -3.77 -44.43
C PRO A 49 -17.65 -3.57 -43.20
N PRO A 50 -16.43 -4.14 -43.13
CA PRO A 50 -15.54 -3.99 -42.02
C PRO A 50 -15.25 -2.50 -41.75
N MET A 51 -15.31 -2.11 -40.48
CA MET A 51 -14.99 -0.74 -40.06
C MET A 51 -13.58 -0.67 -39.49
N THR A 52 -12.91 0.45 -39.74
CA THR A 52 -11.56 0.70 -39.25
C THR A 52 -11.61 1.61 -38.01
N PHE A 53 -10.90 1.24 -36.98
CA PHE A 53 -10.74 2.08 -35.77
C PHE A 53 -9.70 3.18 -36.02
N ALA A 54 -10.01 4.39 -35.59
CA ALA A 54 -9.06 5.50 -35.62
C ALA A 54 -9.21 6.37 -34.35
N THR A 55 -8.16 7.07 -33.97
CA THR A 55 -8.18 8.02 -32.84
C THR A 55 -8.50 9.42 -33.37
N MET A 56 -9.51 10.06 -32.79
CA MET A 56 -9.90 11.43 -33.09
C MET A 56 -8.85 12.40 -32.59
N VAL A 57 -8.38 13.33 -33.42
CA VAL A 57 -7.42 14.38 -33.04
C VAL A 57 -8.13 15.70 -32.81
N ARG A 58 -8.90 16.14 -33.80
CA ARG A 58 -9.71 17.38 -33.74
C ARG A 58 -10.68 17.45 -34.91
N VAL A 59 -11.72 18.25 -34.77
CA VAL A 59 -12.56 18.67 -35.91
C VAL A 59 -11.73 19.66 -36.74
N HIS A 60 -11.56 19.36 -38.04
CA HIS A 60 -10.77 20.20 -38.96
C HIS A 60 -11.61 21.32 -39.53
N SER A 61 -12.82 21.01 -40.01
CA SER A 61 -13.78 22.01 -40.52
C SER A 61 -15.21 21.55 -40.22
N SER A 62 -16.12 22.49 -40.02
CA SER A 62 -17.55 22.23 -39.90
C SER A 62 -18.30 23.43 -40.52
N ARG A 63 -19.14 23.13 -41.53
CA ARG A 63 -20.01 24.14 -42.18
C ARG A 63 -21.41 23.52 -42.29
N THR A 64 -22.42 24.36 -42.09
CA THR A 64 -23.81 23.97 -42.33
C THR A 64 -24.25 24.65 -43.62
N ASP A 65 -24.84 23.90 -44.56
CA ASP A 65 -25.35 24.44 -45.80
C ASP A 65 -26.72 25.12 -45.60
N GLU A 66 -27.20 25.74 -46.67
CA GLU A 66 -28.53 26.44 -46.68
C GLU A 66 -29.72 25.50 -46.43
N GLN A 67 -29.48 24.19 -46.59
CA GLN A 67 -30.50 23.16 -46.34
C GLN A 67 -30.39 22.54 -44.93
N GLY A 68 -29.48 23.04 -44.06
CA GLY A 68 -29.29 22.59 -42.70
C GLY A 68 -28.44 21.32 -42.56
N VAL A 69 -27.82 20.84 -43.66
CA VAL A 69 -26.93 19.68 -43.61
C VAL A 69 -25.53 20.09 -43.16
N GLN A 70 -25.01 19.40 -42.16
CA GLN A 70 -23.68 19.64 -41.61
C GLN A 70 -22.62 18.94 -42.47
N HIS A 71 -21.74 19.70 -43.08
CA HIS A 71 -20.53 19.19 -43.76
C HIS A 71 -19.35 19.40 -42.81
N ALA A 72 -18.81 18.32 -42.26
CA ALA A 72 -17.68 18.38 -41.37
C ALA A 72 -16.56 17.45 -41.82
N SER A 73 -15.32 17.83 -41.52
CA SER A 73 -14.15 16.97 -41.65
C SER A 73 -13.42 16.89 -40.31
N ALA A 74 -12.87 15.72 -40.02
CA ALA A 74 -12.16 15.42 -38.82
C ALA A 74 -10.73 14.97 -39.13
N GLU A 75 -9.81 15.38 -38.29
CA GLU A 75 -8.44 14.88 -38.31
C GLU A 75 -8.36 13.65 -37.39
N VAL A 76 -7.93 12.51 -37.96
CA VAL A 76 -7.85 11.23 -37.24
C VAL A 76 -6.50 10.57 -37.46
N ILE A 77 -6.16 9.65 -36.54
CA ILE A 77 -4.97 8.78 -36.65
C ILE A 77 -5.47 7.33 -36.72
N SER A 78 -5.15 6.66 -37.81
CA SER A 78 -5.38 5.22 -37.97
C SER A 78 -4.02 4.51 -38.17
N GLY A 79 -3.65 3.68 -37.18
CA GLY A 79 -2.29 3.13 -37.09
C GLY A 79 -1.25 4.25 -36.94
N SER A 80 -0.30 4.33 -37.87
CA SER A 80 0.73 5.38 -37.92
C SER A 80 0.37 6.59 -38.81
N ARG A 81 -0.77 6.54 -39.48
CA ARG A 81 -1.15 7.56 -40.50
C ARG A 81 -2.10 8.59 -39.90
N ARG A 82 -1.75 9.85 -40.10
CA ARG A 82 -2.59 11.01 -39.78
C ARG A 82 -3.31 11.49 -41.01
N MET A 83 -4.63 11.60 -40.95
CA MET A 83 -5.49 11.86 -42.10
C MET A 83 -6.58 12.85 -41.76
N ILE A 84 -7.05 13.60 -42.76
CA ILE A 84 -8.29 14.39 -42.66
C ILE A 84 -9.34 13.61 -43.44
N VAL A 85 -10.44 13.25 -42.76
CA VAL A 85 -11.51 12.43 -43.28
C VAL A 85 -12.86 13.14 -43.12
N PRO A 86 -13.82 12.91 -44.03
CA PRO A 86 -15.18 13.43 -43.90
C PRO A 86 -15.89 12.85 -42.65
N VAL A 87 -16.82 13.59 -42.10
CA VAL A 87 -17.73 13.13 -41.05
C VAL A 87 -19.12 12.92 -41.65
N ALA A 88 -19.72 11.78 -41.39
CA ALA A 88 -21.07 11.47 -41.92
C ALA A 88 -22.10 12.47 -41.35
N ALA A 89 -23.10 12.81 -42.15
CA ALA A 89 -24.10 13.83 -41.83
C ALA A 89 -24.96 13.48 -40.59
N ASN A 90 -25.05 12.20 -40.24
CA ASN A 90 -25.74 11.73 -39.01
C ASN A 90 -24.88 11.84 -37.74
N VAL A 91 -23.59 12.19 -37.86
CA VAL A 91 -22.66 12.34 -36.73
C VAL A 91 -22.50 13.83 -36.40
N GLN A 92 -22.86 14.22 -35.19
CA GLN A 92 -22.67 15.59 -34.72
C GLN A 92 -21.19 15.86 -34.47
N ALA A 93 -20.55 16.66 -35.33
CA ALA A 93 -19.11 16.97 -35.22
C ALA A 93 -18.74 17.63 -33.88
N SER A 94 -19.66 18.37 -33.24
CA SER A 94 -19.45 19.01 -31.92
C SER A 94 -19.35 18.01 -30.76
N ARG A 95 -19.78 16.76 -30.96
CA ARG A 95 -19.69 15.69 -29.95
C ARG A 95 -18.43 14.83 -30.09
N LEU A 96 -17.66 15.03 -31.18
CA LEU A 96 -16.43 14.29 -31.39
C LEU A 96 -15.32 14.87 -30.48
N GLU A 97 -14.90 14.08 -29.51
CA GLU A 97 -13.90 14.47 -28.54
C GLU A 97 -12.49 14.00 -28.93
N ALA A 98 -11.48 14.84 -28.73
CA ALA A 98 -10.08 14.48 -28.99
C ALA A 98 -9.63 13.29 -28.10
N GLY A 99 -8.87 12.36 -28.69
CA GLY A 99 -8.39 11.16 -28.02
C GLY A 99 -9.43 10.04 -27.89
N ARG A 100 -10.65 10.23 -28.41
CA ARG A 100 -11.67 9.17 -28.48
C ARG A 100 -11.51 8.33 -29.73
N THR A 101 -11.97 7.10 -29.65
CA THR A 101 -12.01 6.17 -30.77
C THR A 101 -13.18 6.50 -31.70
N VAL A 102 -12.93 6.55 -33.00
CA VAL A 102 -13.96 6.72 -34.05
C VAL A 102 -13.91 5.56 -35.03
N LEU A 103 -15.05 5.24 -35.62
CA LEU A 103 -15.18 4.21 -36.62
C LEU A 103 -15.21 4.86 -38.02
N LEU A 104 -14.35 4.35 -38.90
CA LEU A 104 -14.28 4.74 -40.30
C LEU A 104 -14.86 3.61 -41.17
N ASN A 105 -15.68 3.96 -42.12
CA ASN A 105 -16.14 3.01 -43.13
C ASN A 105 -15.10 2.80 -44.25
N GLU A 106 -15.39 1.97 -45.24
CA GLU A 106 -14.51 1.67 -46.39
C GLU A 106 -14.09 2.92 -47.17
N ASN A 107 -14.92 3.96 -47.19
CA ASN A 107 -14.65 5.23 -47.84
C ASN A 107 -13.91 6.22 -46.92
N MET A 108 -13.41 5.76 -45.77
CA MET A 108 -12.71 6.57 -44.77
C MET A 108 -13.56 7.73 -44.24
N VAL A 109 -14.87 7.54 -44.10
CA VAL A 109 -15.81 8.51 -43.49
C VAL A 109 -16.04 8.13 -42.03
N VAL A 110 -15.98 9.10 -41.11
CA VAL A 110 -16.36 8.89 -39.69
C VAL A 110 -17.86 8.66 -39.60
N VAL A 111 -18.26 7.45 -39.19
CA VAL A 111 -19.66 7.04 -39.13
C VAL A 111 -20.21 7.03 -37.69
N SER A 112 -19.35 6.86 -36.70
CA SER A 112 -19.71 6.93 -35.28
C SER A 112 -18.47 7.13 -34.41
N GLN A 113 -18.68 7.59 -33.18
CA GLN A 113 -17.70 7.53 -32.10
C GLN A 113 -17.97 6.25 -31.29
N ALA A 114 -16.94 5.48 -31.06
CA ALA A 114 -16.96 4.28 -30.22
C ALA A 114 -16.50 4.60 -28.80
N ASP A 115 -16.83 3.72 -27.88
CA ASP A 115 -16.22 3.76 -26.57
C ASP A 115 -14.70 3.56 -26.71
N THR A 116 -13.95 4.40 -26.00
CA THR A 116 -12.50 4.30 -26.01
C THR A 116 -12.10 3.15 -25.09
N ASP A 117 -11.47 2.14 -25.67
CA ASP A 117 -10.76 1.16 -24.87
C ASP A 117 -9.61 1.88 -24.14
N ALA A 118 -9.72 1.95 -22.81
CA ALA A 118 -8.74 2.64 -21.96
C ALA A 118 -7.44 1.83 -21.78
N VAL A 119 -7.24 0.79 -22.61
CA VAL A 119 -6.06 -0.07 -22.60
C VAL A 119 -4.92 0.61 -23.35
N GLY A 120 -3.74 0.63 -22.74
CA GLY A 120 -2.55 1.22 -23.32
C GLY A 120 -1.35 1.14 -22.39
N ALA A 121 -0.24 1.75 -22.78
CA ALA A 121 0.94 1.80 -21.94
C ALA A 121 0.68 2.69 -20.72
N VAL A 122 0.94 2.17 -19.53
CA VAL A 122 0.84 2.96 -18.28
C VAL A 122 2.07 3.86 -18.16
N ARG A 123 1.83 5.16 -17.87
CA ARG A 123 2.87 6.18 -17.68
C ARG A 123 2.58 7.00 -16.43
N THR A 124 3.63 7.46 -15.77
CA THR A 124 3.54 8.33 -14.59
C THR A 124 3.61 9.79 -14.99
N VAL A 125 2.70 10.61 -14.51
CA VAL A 125 2.68 12.06 -14.74
C VAL A 125 3.80 12.70 -13.93
N LYS A 126 4.75 13.35 -14.63
CA LYS A 126 5.85 14.10 -14.02
C LYS A 126 5.52 15.58 -13.84
N GLN A 127 4.72 16.12 -14.76
CA GLN A 127 4.32 17.53 -14.71
C GLN A 127 2.97 17.69 -15.43
N VAL A 128 2.12 18.54 -14.87
CA VAL A 128 0.91 19.03 -15.52
C VAL A 128 1.22 20.43 -16.06
N ILE A 129 1.03 20.62 -17.37
CA ILE A 129 1.29 21.90 -18.05
C ILE A 129 -0.01 22.70 -18.11
N ASP A 130 0.08 24.02 -18.00
CA ASP A 130 -1.06 24.95 -17.91
C ASP A 130 -2.06 24.85 -19.09
N ASP A 131 -1.61 24.40 -20.26
CA ASP A 131 -2.45 24.18 -21.45
C ASP A 131 -3.16 22.81 -21.46
N GLY A 132 -3.13 22.07 -20.35
CA GLY A 132 -3.76 20.77 -20.20
C GLY A 132 -2.96 19.59 -20.76
N ARG A 133 -1.73 19.79 -21.23
CA ARG A 133 -0.82 18.71 -21.60
C ARG A 133 -0.17 18.10 -20.36
N LEU A 134 0.25 16.85 -20.47
CA LEU A 134 0.92 16.09 -19.42
C LEU A 134 2.30 15.69 -19.90
N LEU A 135 3.31 15.94 -19.08
CA LEU A 135 4.63 15.33 -19.23
C LEU A 135 4.61 14.01 -18.48
N VAL A 136 4.73 12.90 -19.22
CA VAL A 136 4.64 11.54 -18.65
C VAL A 136 5.95 10.79 -18.85
N ALA A 137 6.28 9.90 -17.94
CA ALA A 137 7.48 9.06 -18.03
C ALA A 137 7.14 7.57 -17.90
N ASP A 138 7.95 6.72 -18.54
CA ASP A 138 7.94 5.28 -18.30
C ASP A 138 8.82 4.88 -17.11
N GLY A 139 8.83 3.57 -16.78
CA GLY A 139 9.66 3.02 -15.71
C GLY A 139 11.18 3.11 -15.97
N GLY A 140 11.60 3.35 -17.21
CA GLY A 140 13.00 3.55 -17.59
C GLY A 140 13.43 5.03 -17.63
N GLY A 141 12.54 5.96 -17.28
CA GLY A 141 12.83 7.40 -17.27
C GLY A 141 12.63 8.11 -18.61
N ASN A 142 12.20 7.43 -19.68
CA ASN A 142 11.92 8.08 -20.95
C ASN A 142 10.67 8.96 -20.83
N VAL A 143 10.78 10.22 -21.26
CA VAL A 143 9.74 11.23 -21.09
C VAL A 143 9.01 11.48 -22.39
N ALA A 144 7.68 11.61 -22.33
CA ALA A 144 6.84 11.97 -23.46
C ALA A 144 5.83 13.06 -23.08
N LEU A 145 5.51 13.94 -24.04
CA LEU A 145 4.49 14.97 -23.87
C LEU A 145 3.20 14.50 -24.53
N VAL A 146 2.14 14.34 -23.74
CA VAL A 146 0.84 13.84 -24.21
C VAL A 146 -0.27 14.87 -23.94
N ARG A 147 -1.36 14.80 -24.71
CA ARG A 147 -2.58 15.58 -24.48
C ARG A 147 -3.57 14.77 -23.64
N ARG A 148 -4.42 15.42 -22.88
CA ARG A 148 -5.56 14.76 -22.25
C ARG A 148 -6.60 14.41 -23.31
N SER A 149 -7.16 13.20 -23.25
CA SER A 149 -8.35 12.87 -24.02
C SER A 149 -9.57 13.61 -23.49
N GLY A 150 -10.64 13.67 -24.28
CA GLY A 150 -11.91 14.26 -23.83
C GLY A 150 -12.44 13.65 -22.54
N ALA A 151 -12.21 12.33 -22.34
CA ALA A 151 -12.56 11.63 -21.11
C ALA A 151 -11.86 12.19 -19.86
N LEU A 152 -10.63 12.67 -20.00
CA LEU A 152 -9.83 13.23 -18.90
C LEU A 152 -9.92 14.76 -18.78
N SER A 153 -10.69 15.43 -19.65
CA SER A 153 -10.77 16.90 -19.69
C SER A 153 -11.30 17.51 -18.39
N LYS A 154 -12.19 16.79 -17.68
CA LYS A 154 -12.82 17.21 -16.41
C LYS A 154 -12.20 16.56 -15.18
N THR A 155 -11.23 15.66 -15.35
CA THR A 155 -10.61 14.92 -14.26
C THR A 155 -9.42 15.70 -13.72
N SER A 156 -9.35 15.87 -12.41
CA SER A 156 -8.15 16.44 -11.77
C SER A 156 -7.02 15.41 -11.84
N ILE A 157 -5.91 15.81 -12.47
CA ILE A 157 -4.71 14.97 -12.60
C ILE A 157 -3.57 15.70 -11.91
N ASN A 158 -2.87 14.98 -11.03
CA ASN A 158 -1.75 15.50 -10.26
C ASN A 158 -0.43 14.86 -10.70
N VAL A 159 0.66 15.47 -10.28
CA VAL A 159 2.00 14.87 -10.41
C VAL A 159 2.02 13.53 -9.67
N SER A 160 2.65 12.53 -10.25
CA SER A 160 2.72 11.13 -9.80
C SER A 160 1.47 10.28 -10.05
N ASP A 161 0.38 10.84 -10.59
CA ASP A 161 -0.73 10.00 -11.07
C ASP A 161 -0.27 9.12 -12.24
N ARG A 162 -0.89 7.95 -12.35
CA ARG A 162 -0.65 7.04 -13.48
C ARG A 162 -1.77 7.16 -14.48
N VAL A 163 -1.42 7.28 -15.75
CA VAL A 163 -2.38 7.38 -16.86
C VAL A 163 -2.06 6.31 -17.91
N THR A 164 -3.09 5.77 -18.55
CA THR A 164 -2.93 4.98 -19.76
C THR A 164 -2.73 5.93 -20.93
N VAL A 165 -1.78 5.60 -21.81
CA VAL A 165 -1.46 6.39 -23.00
C VAL A 165 -1.70 5.54 -24.24
N ASP A 166 -2.26 6.14 -25.27
CA ASP A 166 -2.53 5.48 -26.55
C ASP A 166 -1.24 4.98 -27.23
N SER A 167 -1.37 4.04 -28.16
CA SER A 167 -0.24 3.44 -28.88
C SER A 167 0.61 4.46 -29.66
N SER A 168 0.03 5.60 -30.02
CA SER A 168 0.73 6.69 -30.71
C SER A 168 1.46 7.65 -29.76
N MET A 169 1.38 7.46 -28.45
CA MET A 169 1.96 8.29 -27.39
C MET A 169 1.54 9.77 -27.49
N ARG A 170 0.29 10.04 -27.88
CA ARG A 170 -0.24 11.39 -28.05
C ARG A 170 -1.31 11.77 -27.05
N PHE A 171 -2.10 10.79 -26.60
CA PHE A 171 -3.22 11.03 -25.71
C PHE A 171 -3.13 10.18 -24.44
N ALA A 172 -3.32 10.83 -23.30
CA ALA A 172 -3.67 10.14 -22.06
C ALA A 172 -5.16 9.81 -22.11
N LEU A 173 -5.51 8.51 -22.01
CA LEU A 173 -6.84 7.97 -22.24
C LEU A 173 -7.67 7.91 -20.96
N ALA A 174 -7.08 7.37 -19.90
CA ALA A 174 -7.72 7.18 -18.61
C ALA A 174 -6.72 7.35 -17.46
N LEU A 175 -7.22 7.77 -16.32
CA LEU A 175 -6.50 7.69 -15.05
C LEU A 175 -6.51 6.23 -14.62
N VAL A 176 -5.35 5.65 -14.41
CA VAL A 176 -5.23 4.32 -13.81
C VAL A 176 -5.49 4.50 -12.31
N PRO A 177 -6.54 3.88 -11.76
CA PRO A 177 -6.73 3.91 -10.31
C PRO A 177 -5.40 3.49 -9.67
N ALA A 178 -4.97 4.22 -8.65
CA ALA A 178 -3.90 3.71 -7.83
C ALA A 178 -4.30 2.28 -7.47
N GLN A 179 -3.47 1.29 -7.79
CA GLN A 179 -3.62 -0.02 -7.16
C GLN A 179 -3.87 0.30 -5.69
N ASP A 180 -4.87 -0.31 -5.10
CA ASP A 180 -5.12 -0.14 -3.67
C ASP A 180 -3.83 -0.58 -2.97
N ASP A 181 -2.92 0.39 -2.76
CA ASP A 181 -1.77 0.24 -1.86
C ASP A 181 -2.29 0.14 -0.40
N ALA A 182 -3.58 -0.16 -0.26
CA ALA A 182 -4.24 -0.46 0.99
C ALA A 182 -3.52 -1.59 1.74
N ASP A 183 -2.91 -2.51 1.00
CA ASP A 183 -2.13 -3.62 1.56
C ASP A 183 -0.80 -3.16 2.19
N LEU A 184 -0.26 -2.00 1.79
CA LEU A 184 0.98 -1.45 2.37
C LEU A 184 0.74 -0.69 3.69
N VAL A 185 -0.50 -0.27 3.94
CA VAL A 185 -0.89 0.42 5.16
C VAL A 185 -1.92 -0.43 5.89
N LEU A 186 -1.44 -1.20 6.85
CA LEU A 186 -2.33 -1.98 7.71
C LEU A 186 -3.09 -1.02 8.63
N GLU A 187 -4.40 -0.95 8.43
CA GLU A 187 -5.31 -0.25 9.35
C GLU A 187 -5.78 -1.28 10.38
N GLU A 188 -5.17 -1.24 11.55
CA GLU A 188 -5.46 -2.17 12.65
C GLU A 188 -6.19 -1.43 13.79
N VAL A 189 -7.00 -2.16 14.54
CA VAL A 189 -7.40 -1.79 15.90
C VAL A 189 -6.63 -2.71 16.82
N PRO A 190 -5.51 -2.26 17.42
CA PRO A 190 -4.71 -3.10 18.28
C PRO A 190 -5.50 -3.52 19.52
N ASP A 191 -5.34 -4.77 19.90
CA ASP A 191 -5.89 -5.36 21.14
C ASP A 191 -4.88 -5.40 22.28
N VAL A 192 -3.62 -5.00 22.01
CA VAL A 192 -2.53 -4.95 22.99
C VAL A 192 -2.75 -3.79 23.96
N THR A 193 -2.68 -4.07 25.25
CA THR A 193 -2.76 -3.07 26.33
C THR A 193 -1.39 -2.86 26.98
N PHE A 194 -1.24 -1.80 27.77
CA PHE A 194 0.00 -1.61 28.55
C PHE A 194 0.22 -2.71 29.61
N ALA A 195 -0.84 -3.39 30.04
CA ALA A 195 -0.74 -4.51 30.97
C ALA A 195 -0.08 -5.75 30.35
N ASP A 196 -0.07 -5.86 29.03
CA ASP A 196 0.55 -6.96 28.29
C ASP A 196 2.06 -6.75 28.06
N ILE A 197 2.60 -5.60 28.52
CA ILE A 197 3.99 -5.22 28.32
C ILE A 197 4.72 -5.25 29.65
N GLY A 198 5.66 -6.18 29.81
CA GLY A 198 6.51 -6.27 30.99
C GLY A 198 7.83 -5.52 30.84
N GLY A 199 8.34 -4.98 31.95
CA GLY A 199 9.69 -4.46 32.04
C GLY A 199 9.97 -3.12 31.37
N LEU A 200 8.94 -2.38 30.95
CA LEU A 200 9.06 -1.09 30.28
C LEU A 200 8.24 0.02 30.97
N ASP A 201 8.06 -0.07 32.28
CA ASP A 201 7.20 0.83 33.05
C ASP A 201 7.57 2.31 32.87
N GLU A 202 8.86 2.65 32.93
CA GLU A 202 9.37 4.02 32.75
C GLU A 202 9.10 4.53 31.33
N GLN A 203 9.33 3.70 30.32
CA GLN A 203 9.06 4.03 28.92
C GLN A 203 7.57 4.24 28.65
N ILE A 204 6.73 3.40 29.25
CA ILE A 204 5.27 3.49 29.19
C ILE A 204 4.79 4.80 29.82
N GLU A 205 5.31 5.17 30.98
CA GLU A 205 4.96 6.43 31.63
C GLU A 205 5.36 7.64 30.77
N ARG A 206 6.58 7.67 30.26
CA ARG A 206 7.04 8.74 29.37
C ARG A 206 6.22 8.86 28.09
N ILE A 207 5.79 7.74 27.50
CA ILE A 207 4.96 7.79 26.28
C ILE A 207 3.52 8.19 26.61
N ARG A 208 2.98 7.81 27.77
CA ARG A 208 1.68 8.29 28.24
C ARG A 208 1.68 9.82 28.39
N ASP A 209 2.71 10.37 29.01
CA ASP A 209 2.86 11.81 29.18
C ASP A 209 2.98 12.54 27.85
N ALA A 210 3.77 11.99 26.94
CA ALA A 210 4.01 12.60 25.63
C ALA A 210 2.83 12.49 24.66
N VAL A 211 2.04 11.42 24.74
CA VAL A 211 1.01 11.09 23.75
C VAL A 211 -0.39 11.19 24.35
N GLN A 212 -0.69 10.44 25.42
CA GLN A 212 -2.04 10.39 25.97
C GLN A 212 -2.49 11.71 26.60
N MET A 213 -1.63 12.34 27.39
CA MET A 213 -2.00 13.59 28.07
C MET A 213 -2.40 14.71 27.11
N PRO A 214 -1.63 15.02 26.04
CA PRO A 214 -2.03 16.05 25.08
C PRO A 214 -3.34 15.75 24.35
N PHE A 215 -3.61 14.46 24.05
CA PHE A 215 -4.85 14.06 23.39
C PHE A 215 -6.06 14.11 24.31
N LEU A 216 -5.93 13.63 25.56
CA LEU A 216 -7.04 13.55 26.51
C LEU A 216 -7.34 14.89 27.19
N HIS A 217 -6.34 15.76 27.34
CA HIS A 217 -6.44 17.01 28.08
C HIS A 217 -6.08 18.24 27.23
N ARG A 218 -6.53 18.24 25.99
CA ARG A 218 -6.23 19.29 25.00
C ARG A 218 -6.49 20.70 25.52
N GLU A 219 -7.64 20.91 26.17
CA GLU A 219 -8.01 22.22 26.74
C GLU A 219 -7.02 22.72 27.77
N LEU A 220 -6.43 21.80 28.57
CA LEU A 220 -5.40 22.17 29.55
C LEU A 220 -4.11 22.59 28.84
N PHE A 221 -3.69 21.83 27.80
CA PHE A 221 -2.50 22.17 27.03
C PHE A 221 -2.64 23.55 26.38
N GLU A 222 -3.78 23.84 25.76
CA GLU A 222 -4.09 25.15 25.17
C GLU A 222 -4.08 26.26 26.22
N ARG A 223 -4.61 26.01 27.42
CA ARG A 223 -4.61 26.99 28.50
C ARG A 223 -3.20 27.36 29.00
N TYR A 224 -2.26 26.42 28.96
CA TYR A 224 -0.87 26.62 29.32
C TYR A 224 0.03 27.01 28.16
N ASP A 225 -0.52 27.26 26.97
CA ASP A 225 0.20 27.54 25.72
C ASP A 225 1.22 26.43 25.36
N LEU A 226 0.89 25.18 25.70
CA LEU A 226 1.70 24.01 25.41
C LEU A 226 1.25 23.39 24.10
N LYS A 227 2.19 23.19 23.18
CA LYS A 227 1.93 22.46 21.93
C LYS A 227 2.18 20.97 22.14
N PRO A 228 1.22 20.09 21.74
CA PRO A 228 1.47 18.65 21.77
C PRO A 228 2.62 18.30 20.82
N PRO A 229 3.44 17.31 21.14
CA PRO A 229 4.48 16.85 20.24
C PRO A 229 3.84 16.26 18.96
N LYS A 230 4.46 16.49 17.80
CA LYS A 230 3.99 15.94 16.53
C LYS A 230 4.33 14.46 16.37
N GLY A 231 5.39 14.01 17.05
CA GLY A 231 5.79 12.64 16.98
C GLY A 231 6.75 12.19 18.06
N VAL A 232 6.80 10.88 18.22
CA VAL A 232 7.64 10.16 19.15
C VAL A 232 8.55 9.20 18.40
N LEU A 233 9.81 9.13 18.77
CA LEU A 233 10.74 8.12 18.29
C LEU A 233 11.05 7.10 19.39
N LEU A 234 10.68 5.84 19.15
CA LEU A 234 11.11 4.69 19.96
C LEU A 234 12.38 4.13 19.35
N TYR A 235 13.48 4.11 20.09
CA TYR A 235 14.74 3.63 19.55
C TYR A 235 15.48 2.72 20.53
N GLY A 236 16.30 1.82 20.00
CA GLY A 236 17.07 0.87 20.78
C GLY A 236 17.16 -0.51 20.13
N PRO A 237 17.83 -1.48 20.75
CA PRO A 237 18.07 -2.79 20.17
C PRO A 237 16.79 -3.50 19.71
N PRO A 238 16.84 -4.38 18.69
CA PRO A 238 15.69 -5.11 18.20
C PRO A 238 15.12 -6.09 19.26
N GLY A 239 13.84 -6.44 19.11
CA GLY A 239 13.18 -7.44 19.96
C GLY A 239 12.81 -6.97 21.36
N ASN A 240 12.91 -5.68 21.70
CA ASN A 240 12.62 -5.14 23.03
C ASN A 240 11.25 -4.46 23.15
N GLY A 241 10.29 -4.73 22.27
CA GLY A 241 8.90 -4.32 22.45
C GLY A 241 8.52 -2.94 21.90
N LYS A 242 9.34 -2.28 21.06
CA LYS A 242 9.02 -0.97 20.45
C LYS A 242 7.65 -0.97 19.76
N THR A 243 7.40 -1.96 18.93
CA THR A 243 6.11 -2.12 18.21
C THR A 243 4.94 -2.42 19.16
N LEU A 244 5.18 -3.17 20.24
CA LEU A 244 4.16 -3.44 21.27
C LEU A 244 3.76 -2.16 21.99
N ILE A 245 4.72 -1.30 22.37
CA ILE A 245 4.43 0.00 22.97
C ILE A 245 3.57 0.85 22.04
N ALA A 246 3.91 0.94 20.76
CA ALA A 246 3.14 1.73 19.80
C ALA A 246 1.69 1.22 19.67
N LYS A 247 1.49 -0.10 19.64
CA LYS A 247 0.16 -0.72 19.62
C LYS A 247 -0.63 -0.44 20.90
N ALA A 248 0.00 -0.55 22.06
CA ALA A 248 -0.66 -0.28 23.36
C ALA A 248 -1.08 1.20 23.50
N VAL A 249 -0.25 2.12 23.00
CA VAL A 249 -0.60 3.56 22.96
C VAL A 249 -1.84 3.78 22.08
N ALA A 250 -1.89 3.16 20.90
CA ALA A 250 -3.02 3.30 19.99
C ALA A 250 -4.32 2.77 20.61
N ASN A 251 -4.24 1.62 21.30
CA ASN A 251 -5.38 1.06 22.01
C ASN A 251 -5.85 1.99 23.16
N ALA A 252 -4.93 2.48 23.97
CA ALA A 252 -5.26 3.36 25.07
C ALA A 252 -5.88 4.70 24.63
N LEU A 253 -5.45 5.25 23.47
CA LEU A 253 -6.09 6.43 22.87
C LEU A 253 -7.49 6.11 22.33
N ALA A 254 -7.68 4.90 21.82
CA ALA A 254 -8.97 4.46 21.33
C ALA A 254 -10.01 4.34 22.46
N GLU A 255 -9.61 3.87 23.62
CA GLU A 255 -10.48 3.75 24.80
C GLU A 255 -10.82 5.11 25.44
N GLY A 256 -9.88 6.07 25.40
CA GLY A 256 -10.05 7.39 26.02
C GLY A 256 -10.79 8.43 25.16
N ALA A 257 -11.04 8.16 23.89
CA ALA A 257 -11.65 9.12 22.97
C ALA A 257 -13.18 9.04 23.01
N ALA A 258 -13.85 10.16 23.27
CA ALA A 258 -15.32 10.27 23.26
C ALA A 258 -15.97 10.01 21.89
N GLY A 259 -15.19 9.88 20.81
CA GLY A 259 -15.63 9.73 19.42
C GLY A 259 -15.47 8.33 18.81
N GLY A 260 -15.10 7.31 19.57
CA GLY A 260 -14.95 5.94 19.06
C GLY A 260 -13.49 5.48 18.86
N ARG A 261 -13.32 4.28 18.32
CA ARG A 261 -12.01 3.60 18.18
C ARG A 261 -10.98 4.45 17.41
N GLY A 262 -9.80 4.64 18.01
CA GLY A 262 -8.65 5.26 17.34
C GLY A 262 -8.21 4.44 16.13
N VAL A 263 -7.53 5.09 15.19
CA VAL A 263 -7.02 4.46 13.97
C VAL A 263 -5.51 4.30 14.09
N PHE A 264 -5.03 3.09 13.89
CA PHE A 264 -3.61 2.76 13.86
C PHE A 264 -3.21 2.39 12.42
N LEU A 265 -2.42 3.25 11.81
CA LEU A 265 -1.87 3.02 10.47
C LEU A 265 -0.43 2.53 10.62
N SER A 266 -0.21 1.24 10.39
CA SER A 266 1.10 0.60 10.51
C SER A 266 1.76 0.44 9.15
N VAL A 267 3.02 0.88 9.06
CA VAL A 267 3.83 0.79 7.84
C VAL A 267 5.25 0.40 8.21
N LYS A 268 5.88 -0.43 7.39
CA LYS A 268 7.31 -0.74 7.53
C LYS A 268 8.15 0.11 6.59
N GLY A 269 9.23 0.70 7.11
CA GLY A 269 10.13 1.54 6.33
C GLY A 269 10.63 0.88 5.03
N PRO A 270 11.13 -0.37 5.05
CA PRO A 270 11.56 -1.06 3.84
C PRO A 270 10.47 -1.22 2.76
N GLU A 271 9.21 -1.35 3.14
CA GLU A 271 8.09 -1.49 2.20
C GLU A 271 7.80 -0.19 1.42
N LEU A 272 8.21 0.96 1.98
CA LEU A 272 8.11 2.26 1.33
C LEU A 272 9.26 2.53 0.36
N LEU A 273 10.35 1.76 0.43
CA LEU A 273 11.49 1.91 -0.47
C LEU A 273 11.17 1.23 -1.80
N ASN A 274 10.96 2.02 -2.84
CA ASN A 274 10.71 1.51 -4.17
C ASN A 274 11.87 1.89 -5.10
N LYS A 275 12.19 1.00 -6.05
CA LYS A 275 13.24 1.23 -7.07
C LYS A 275 12.86 2.32 -8.07
N PHE A 276 11.58 2.67 -8.17
CA PHE A 276 11.10 3.68 -9.10
C PHE A 276 11.10 5.06 -8.46
N VAL A 277 11.76 6.01 -9.12
CA VAL A 277 11.83 7.40 -8.67
C VAL A 277 10.45 8.02 -8.51
N GLY A 278 10.18 8.63 -7.37
CA GLY A 278 8.91 9.30 -7.05
C GLY A 278 7.84 8.39 -6.46
N GLU A 279 8.03 7.06 -6.45
CA GLU A 279 7.03 6.14 -5.90
C GLU A 279 7.05 6.15 -4.38
N SER A 280 8.22 6.17 -3.76
CA SER A 280 8.37 6.28 -2.31
C SER A 280 7.74 7.57 -1.76
N GLU A 281 7.94 8.70 -2.43
CA GLU A 281 7.32 9.98 -2.05
C GLU A 281 5.81 9.95 -2.24
N ARG A 282 5.30 9.25 -3.27
CA ARG A 282 3.87 9.05 -3.49
C ARG A 282 3.25 8.27 -2.35
N LEU A 283 3.89 7.18 -1.91
CA LEU A 283 3.44 6.34 -0.81
C LEU A 283 3.41 7.13 0.51
N ILE A 284 4.44 7.92 0.81
CA ILE A 284 4.47 8.81 1.99
C ILE A 284 3.29 9.77 1.95
N ARG A 285 3.06 10.49 0.83
CA ARG A 285 1.91 11.40 0.70
C ARG A 285 0.58 10.68 0.90
N MET A 286 0.44 9.46 0.39
CA MET A 286 -0.77 8.67 0.53
C MET A 286 -1.06 8.30 2.00
N ILE A 287 -0.04 7.87 2.75
CA ILE A 287 -0.16 7.54 4.17
C ILE A 287 -0.66 8.75 4.96
N PHE A 288 0.00 9.89 4.79
CA PHE A 288 -0.38 11.11 5.50
C PHE A 288 -1.73 11.68 5.04
N LYS A 289 -2.09 11.53 3.76
CA LYS A 289 -3.42 11.87 3.26
C LYS A 289 -4.49 11.00 3.94
N ARG A 290 -4.27 9.68 4.00
CA ARG A 290 -5.18 8.75 4.69
C ARG A 290 -5.31 9.06 6.19
N ALA A 291 -4.19 9.40 6.84
CA ALA A 291 -4.21 9.84 8.23
C ALA A 291 -5.05 11.11 8.42
N ARG A 292 -4.90 12.10 7.54
CA ARG A 292 -5.71 13.33 7.56
C ARG A 292 -7.19 13.08 7.33
N GLU A 293 -7.54 12.22 6.38
CA GLU A 293 -8.93 11.83 6.10
C GLU A 293 -9.58 11.19 7.32
N ARG A 294 -8.88 10.26 8.00
CA ARG A 294 -9.38 9.63 9.22
C ARG A 294 -9.47 10.59 10.41
N ALA A 295 -8.53 11.52 10.53
CA ALA A 295 -8.54 12.54 11.58
C ALA A 295 -9.65 13.57 11.39
N ALA A 296 -10.05 13.85 10.15
CA ALA A 296 -11.18 14.73 9.85
C ALA A 296 -12.52 14.18 10.38
N ASP A 297 -12.63 12.85 10.55
CA ASP A 297 -13.77 12.19 11.21
C ASP A 297 -13.77 12.38 12.75
N GLY A 298 -12.84 13.17 13.31
CA GLY A 298 -12.70 13.41 14.75
C GLY A 298 -12.02 12.28 15.53
N LYS A 299 -11.47 11.28 14.83
CA LYS A 299 -10.80 10.14 15.46
C LYS A 299 -9.33 10.43 15.72
N PRO A 300 -8.75 9.96 16.85
CA PRO A 300 -7.30 9.95 17.02
C PRO A 300 -6.65 8.98 16.03
N VAL A 301 -5.61 9.43 15.35
CA VAL A 301 -4.88 8.65 14.35
C VAL A 301 -3.42 8.55 14.74
N ILE A 302 -2.91 7.35 14.84
CA ILE A 302 -1.48 7.08 14.99
C ILE A 302 -0.94 6.53 13.67
N VAL A 303 0.06 7.21 13.13
CA VAL A 303 0.87 6.71 12.01
C VAL A 303 2.13 6.08 12.61
N PHE A 304 2.20 4.75 12.59
CA PHE A 304 3.35 4.01 13.07
C PHE A 304 4.25 3.61 11.91
N ILE A 305 5.52 3.98 11.98
CA ILE A 305 6.53 3.63 10.98
C ILE A 305 7.60 2.79 11.67
N ASP A 306 7.61 1.49 11.36
CA ASP A 306 8.63 0.58 11.87
C ASP A 306 9.87 0.59 10.96
N GLU A 307 11.02 0.25 11.53
CA GLU A 307 12.32 0.27 10.83
C GLU A 307 12.59 1.59 10.10
N MET A 308 12.30 2.71 10.77
CA MET A 308 12.41 4.07 10.21
C MET A 308 13.82 4.41 9.73
N ASP A 309 14.84 3.80 10.31
CA ASP A 309 16.24 3.92 9.91
C ASP A 309 16.52 3.38 8.50
N SER A 310 15.67 2.54 7.93
CA SER A 310 15.76 2.15 6.53
C SER A 310 15.30 3.25 5.57
N LEU A 311 14.27 4.00 5.96
CA LEU A 311 13.58 5.00 5.13
C LEU A 311 14.23 6.38 5.19
N LEU A 312 14.66 6.83 6.38
CA LEU A 312 15.06 8.22 6.66
C LEU A 312 16.57 8.32 6.96
N ARG A 313 17.39 7.73 6.11
CA ARG A 313 18.86 7.70 6.28
C ARG A 313 19.52 9.06 6.09
N THR A 314 20.60 9.27 6.85
CA THR A 314 21.51 10.40 6.67
C THR A 314 22.20 10.33 5.30
N ARG A 315 22.26 11.45 4.59
CA ARG A 315 22.90 11.56 3.28
C ARG A 315 24.37 11.16 3.35
N GLY A 316 24.81 10.32 2.39
CA GLY A 316 26.24 9.97 2.24
C GLY A 316 26.71 8.69 2.96
N SER A 317 25.82 7.90 3.54
CA SER A 317 26.18 6.65 4.24
C SER A 317 26.25 5.40 3.34
N GLY A 318 26.22 5.54 2.01
CA GLY A 318 26.31 4.41 1.07
C GLY A 318 26.21 4.85 -0.39
N VAL A 319 26.10 3.91 -1.31
CA VAL A 319 25.79 4.18 -2.74
C VAL A 319 24.35 4.68 -2.81
N SER A 320 24.18 5.99 -2.63
CA SER A 320 22.89 6.64 -2.66
C SER A 320 22.34 6.65 -4.08
N SER A 321 21.20 6.00 -4.30
CA SER A 321 20.39 6.25 -5.48
C SER A 321 19.74 7.65 -5.37
N ASP A 322 19.53 8.35 -6.48
CA ASP A 322 18.87 9.67 -6.51
C ASP A 322 17.49 9.65 -5.80
N ALA A 323 16.87 8.48 -5.65
CA ALA A 323 15.62 8.28 -4.94
C ALA A 323 15.71 8.58 -3.42
N GLU A 324 16.84 8.29 -2.77
CA GLU A 324 16.99 8.53 -1.32
C GLU A 324 17.07 10.02 -0.97
N THR A 325 17.48 10.87 -1.92
CA THR A 325 17.65 12.31 -1.68
C THR A 325 16.35 13.08 -1.51
N THR A 326 15.23 12.54 -1.99
CA THR A 326 13.92 13.21 -2.02
C THR A 326 12.94 12.70 -0.96
N ILE A 327 13.18 11.52 -0.39
CA ILE A 327 12.32 10.88 0.61
C ILE A 327 12.27 11.69 1.91
N VAL A 328 13.44 12.04 2.48
CA VAL A 328 13.51 12.79 3.75
C VAL A 328 12.82 14.16 3.64
N PRO A 329 13.07 14.99 2.61
CA PRO A 329 12.34 16.24 2.41
C PRO A 329 10.82 16.06 2.29
N GLN A 330 10.37 15.03 1.56
CA GLN A 330 8.94 14.74 1.43
C GLN A 330 8.31 14.36 2.78
N PHE A 331 8.97 13.47 3.54
CA PHE A 331 8.51 13.10 4.87
C PHE A 331 8.41 14.30 5.82
N LEU A 332 9.42 15.17 5.81
CA LEU A 332 9.43 16.38 6.62
C LEU A 332 8.30 17.35 6.24
N ALA A 333 8.03 17.51 4.94
CA ALA A 333 6.93 18.34 4.46
C ALA A 333 5.56 17.82 4.93
N GLU A 334 5.35 16.50 4.89
CA GLU A 334 4.12 15.87 5.37
C GLU A 334 3.98 16.00 6.89
N LEU A 335 5.07 15.78 7.64
CA LEU A 335 5.09 15.90 9.11
C LEU A 335 4.84 17.36 9.56
N ASP A 336 5.42 18.34 8.86
CA ASP A 336 5.17 19.75 9.14
C ASP A 336 3.71 20.13 8.83
N GLY A 337 3.08 19.48 7.82
CA GLY A 337 1.67 19.66 7.47
C GLY A 337 0.66 19.03 8.45
N VAL A 338 1.09 18.18 9.36
CA VAL A 338 0.23 17.56 10.41
C VAL A 338 -0.18 18.56 11.50
N GLU A 339 0.54 19.67 11.66
CA GLU A 339 0.30 20.68 12.71
C GLU A 339 -1.14 21.24 12.74
N THR A 340 -1.83 21.25 11.59
CA THR A 340 -3.18 21.80 11.47
C THR A 340 -4.30 20.88 11.97
N LEU A 341 -4.03 19.60 12.23
CA LEU A 341 -5.07 18.58 12.44
C LEU A 341 -5.25 18.12 13.88
N GLY A 342 -4.31 18.41 14.78
CA GLY A 342 -4.44 18.14 16.22
C GLY A 342 -4.72 16.70 16.69
N ASN A 343 -5.18 15.84 15.77
CA ASN A 343 -5.59 14.46 16.06
C ASN A 343 -4.71 13.40 15.37
N VAL A 344 -3.61 13.79 14.72
CA VAL A 344 -2.66 12.85 14.10
C VAL A 344 -1.34 12.89 14.85
N MET A 345 -0.81 11.74 15.19
CA MET A 345 0.51 11.60 15.78
C MET A 345 1.34 10.57 15.02
N VAL A 346 2.63 10.85 14.85
CA VAL A 346 3.57 9.93 14.23
C VAL A 346 4.40 9.25 15.32
N ILE A 347 4.44 7.92 15.32
CA ILE A 347 5.33 7.14 16.16
C ILE A 347 6.31 6.40 15.25
N GLY A 348 7.58 6.75 15.35
CA GLY A 348 8.64 6.04 14.65
C GLY A 348 9.29 4.97 15.54
N ALA A 349 9.66 3.83 14.97
CA ALA A 349 10.51 2.86 15.63
C ALA A 349 11.80 2.67 14.82
N SER A 350 12.94 2.61 15.51
CA SER A 350 14.23 2.41 14.89
C SER A 350 15.14 1.55 15.76
N ASN A 351 15.93 0.70 15.11
CA ASN A 351 16.99 -0.03 15.77
C ASN A 351 18.30 0.80 15.82
N ARG A 352 18.39 1.86 14.99
CA ARG A 352 19.62 2.63 14.78
C ARG A 352 19.33 4.12 14.63
N ILE A 353 19.24 4.82 15.77
CA ILE A 353 19.01 6.28 15.77
C ILE A 353 20.14 7.06 15.05
N ASP A 354 21.37 6.52 15.05
CA ASP A 354 22.55 7.09 14.37
C ASP A 354 22.42 7.15 12.85
N MET A 355 21.53 6.34 12.26
CA MET A 355 21.27 6.32 10.83
C MET A 355 20.19 7.31 10.39
N ILE A 356 19.36 7.77 11.31
CA ILE A 356 18.25 8.69 10.99
C ILE A 356 18.80 10.09 10.74
N ASP A 357 18.30 10.75 9.69
CA ASP A 357 18.67 12.13 9.36
C ASP A 357 18.34 13.07 10.55
N PRO A 358 19.34 13.83 11.06
CA PRO A 358 19.12 14.74 12.20
C PRO A 358 18.00 15.75 12.02
N ALA A 359 17.63 16.09 10.79
CA ALA A 359 16.52 17.00 10.52
C ALA A 359 15.16 16.44 10.98
N VAL A 360 15.00 15.13 10.98
CA VAL A 360 13.79 14.44 11.46
C VAL A 360 13.66 14.53 12.98
N LEU A 361 14.80 14.58 13.67
CA LEU A 361 14.91 14.54 15.14
C LEU A 361 14.89 15.93 15.79
N ARG A 362 14.68 17.00 15.02
CA ARG A 362 14.64 18.38 15.52
C ARG A 362 13.33 18.65 16.29
N PRO A 363 13.36 19.59 17.28
CA PRO A 363 12.16 20.06 17.95
C PRO A 363 11.05 20.47 16.98
N GLY A 364 9.82 20.10 17.30
CA GLY A 364 8.65 20.33 16.46
C GLY A 364 8.43 19.24 15.39
N ARG A 365 9.15 18.11 15.44
CA ARG A 365 9.01 16.93 14.58
C ARG A 365 8.96 15.66 15.43
N LEU A 366 9.92 14.74 15.29
CA LEU A 366 10.06 13.61 16.24
C LEU A 366 10.96 14.05 17.42
N ASP A 367 10.44 14.93 18.22
CA ASP A 367 11.18 15.57 19.29
C ASP A 367 11.18 14.79 20.61
N VAL A 368 10.17 13.96 20.85
CA VAL A 368 10.15 13.05 21.99
C VAL A 368 10.88 11.76 21.62
N LYS A 369 12.00 11.50 22.29
CA LYS A 369 12.84 10.33 22.06
C LYS A 369 12.81 9.43 23.29
N ILE A 370 12.38 8.18 23.10
CA ILE A 370 12.27 7.19 24.16
C ILE A 370 13.18 6.01 23.82
N ARG A 371 14.19 5.81 24.66
CA ARG A 371 15.12 4.69 24.51
C ARG A 371 14.49 3.44 25.13
N VAL A 372 14.39 2.39 24.34
CA VAL A 372 13.94 1.06 24.76
C VAL A 372 15.18 0.18 24.85
N GLU A 373 15.65 -0.04 26.06
CA GLU A 373 16.85 -0.79 26.35
C GLU A 373 16.58 -2.30 26.46
N ARG A 374 17.65 -3.07 26.57
CA ARG A 374 17.56 -4.50 26.91
C ARG A 374 17.05 -4.66 28.34
N PRO A 375 16.25 -5.71 28.59
CA PRO A 375 15.71 -5.91 29.93
C PRO A 375 16.84 -6.29 30.92
N LYS A 376 16.82 -5.67 32.09
CA LYS A 376 17.58 -6.12 33.25
C LYS A 376 16.87 -7.31 33.91
N ALA A 377 17.54 -8.02 34.82
CA ALA A 377 16.99 -9.23 35.46
C ALA A 377 15.57 -9.03 36.04
N ALA A 378 15.32 -7.93 36.73
CA ALA A 378 13.99 -7.61 37.28
C ALA A 378 12.93 -7.41 36.18
N GLN A 379 13.31 -6.75 35.08
CA GLN A 379 12.45 -6.52 33.92
C GLN A 379 12.21 -7.81 33.14
N ALA A 380 13.23 -8.67 33.01
CA ALA A 380 13.11 -9.98 32.39
C ALA A 380 12.11 -10.87 33.15
N ALA A 381 12.11 -10.82 34.47
CA ALA A 381 11.11 -11.53 35.28
C ALA A 381 9.68 -11.05 35.00
N GLN A 382 9.48 -9.74 34.79
CA GLN A 382 8.17 -9.18 34.41
C GLN A 382 7.75 -9.67 33.00
N ILE A 383 8.68 -9.65 32.04
CA ILE A 383 8.42 -10.12 30.67
C ILE A 383 8.05 -11.61 30.67
N ILE A 384 8.85 -12.46 31.34
CA ILE A 384 8.64 -13.91 31.37
C ILE A 384 7.31 -14.26 32.03
N ARG A 385 6.84 -13.47 33.01
CA ARG A 385 5.54 -13.70 33.69
C ARG A 385 4.35 -13.68 32.73
N HIS A 386 4.40 -12.96 31.61
CA HIS A 386 3.35 -12.98 30.60
C HIS A 386 3.31 -14.30 29.81
N TYR A 387 4.40 -15.03 29.80
CA TYR A 387 4.53 -16.25 29.02
C TYR A 387 4.56 -17.53 29.87
N LEU A 388 5.06 -17.46 31.08
CA LEU A 388 5.13 -18.59 32.02
C LEU A 388 4.17 -18.32 33.20
N THR A 389 2.94 -18.86 33.07
CA THR A 389 1.83 -18.66 34.01
C THR A 389 1.51 -19.94 34.78
N ASP A 390 0.80 -19.81 35.90
CA ASP A 390 0.38 -20.97 36.71
C ASP A 390 -0.69 -21.86 36.05
N ASP A 391 -1.33 -21.40 34.96
CA ASP A 391 -2.28 -22.18 34.15
C ASP A 391 -1.59 -23.25 33.28
N LEU A 392 -0.28 -23.15 33.12
CA LEU A 392 0.50 -24.15 32.37
C LEU A 392 0.71 -25.41 33.20
N PRO A 393 0.92 -26.57 32.57
CA PRO A 393 1.26 -27.81 33.26
C PRO A 393 2.67 -27.68 33.87
N LEU A 394 2.75 -27.20 35.09
CA LEU A 394 4.00 -27.08 35.83
C LEU A 394 4.27 -28.31 36.68
N VAL A 395 5.55 -28.53 37.04
CA VAL A 395 5.93 -29.61 37.96
C VAL A 395 5.22 -29.43 39.32
N PRO A 396 4.60 -30.49 39.90
CA PRO A 396 3.88 -30.39 41.16
C PRO A 396 4.72 -29.80 42.29
N GLY A 397 4.14 -28.84 43.01
CA GLY A 397 4.78 -28.16 44.13
C GLY A 397 5.70 -26.98 43.77
N VAL A 398 5.75 -26.61 42.49
CA VAL A 398 6.53 -25.42 42.03
C VAL A 398 5.56 -24.46 41.33
N ASP A 399 5.55 -23.21 41.74
CA ASP A 399 4.79 -22.14 41.08
C ASP A 399 5.58 -21.48 39.94
N ALA A 400 4.87 -20.79 39.06
CA ALA A 400 5.50 -20.06 37.95
C ALA A 400 6.52 -19.03 38.45
N LYS A 401 6.28 -18.39 39.61
CA LYS A 401 7.17 -17.39 40.16
C LYS A 401 8.54 -17.97 40.55
N ALA A 402 8.57 -19.17 41.15
CA ALA A 402 9.81 -19.85 41.49
C ALA A 402 10.59 -20.25 40.22
N LEU A 403 9.91 -20.79 39.20
CA LEU A 403 10.51 -21.13 37.91
C LEU A 403 11.09 -19.90 37.20
N ILE A 404 10.38 -18.77 37.23
CA ILE A 404 10.86 -17.49 36.68
C ILE A 404 12.12 -17.03 37.40
N GLY A 405 12.16 -17.14 38.73
CA GLY A 405 13.34 -16.79 39.52
C GLY A 405 14.57 -17.59 39.13
N VAL A 406 14.44 -18.92 38.99
CA VAL A 406 15.52 -19.81 38.55
C VAL A 406 15.94 -19.48 37.11
N LEU A 407 14.99 -19.32 36.21
CA LEU A 407 15.24 -19.02 34.80
C LEU A 407 16.00 -17.71 34.62
N VAL A 408 15.56 -16.64 35.31
CA VAL A 408 16.24 -15.34 35.27
C VAL A 408 17.64 -15.42 35.89
N SER A 409 17.82 -16.14 36.99
CA SER A 409 19.14 -16.34 37.59
C SER A 409 20.10 -17.04 36.66
N ASP A 410 19.63 -18.01 35.88
CA ASP A 410 20.42 -18.74 34.90
C ASP A 410 20.81 -17.83 33.70
N ILE A 411 19.83 -17.13 33.11
CA ILE A 411 20.06 -16.25 31.94
C ILE A 411 21.03 -15.11 32.29
N TYR A 412 20.92 -14.55 33.51
CA TYR A 412 21.71 -13.40 33.96
C TYR A 412 22.95 -13.82 34.77
N SER A 413 23.33 -15.11 34.72
CA SER A 413 24.60 -15.56 35.28
C SER A 413 25.78 -14.98 34.51
N THR A 414 26.83 -14.60 35.26
CA THR A 414 28.13 -14.17 34.73
C THR A 414 29.21 -15.24 34.83
N ASP A 415 28.77 -16.51 34.96
CA ASP A 415 29.69 -17.66 35.01
C ASP A 415 30.10 -18.10 33.59
N GLU A 416 31.12 -18.96 33.53
CA GLU A 416 31.67 -19.48 32.26
C GLU A 416 30.61 -20.13 31.34
N HIS A 417 29.58 -20.75 31.90
CA HIS A 417 28.55 -21.42 31.11
C HIS A 417 27.59 -20.47 30.38
N ARG A 418 27.61 -19.17 30.68
CA ARG A 418 26.86 -18.11 29.99
C ARG A 418 27.76 -17.06 29.32
N TYR A 419 29.08 -17.30 29.34
CA TYR A 419 30.05 -16.46 28.68
C TYR A 419 30.06 -16.68 27.16
N LEU A 420 29.91 -15.63 26.39
CA LEU A 420 29.80 -15.69 24.92
C LEU A 420 31.12 -15.37 24.23
N CYS A 421 31.76 -14.26 24.59
CA CYS A 421 32.96 -13.78 23.92
C CYS A 421 33.57 -12.60 24.69
N ASP A 422 34.84 -12.25 24.35
CA ASP A 422 35.39 -10.95 24.67
C ASP A 422 35.23 -9.98 23.48
N VAL A 423 34.92 -8.73 23.76
CA VAL A 423 34.90 -7.65 22.78
C VAL A 423 35.95 -6.60 23.11
N CYS A 424 36.67 -6.12 22.10
CA CYS A 424 37.67 -5.07 22.23
C CYS A 424 37.06 -3.74 21.78
N ASP A 425 37.07 -2.72 22.63
CA ASP A 425 36.60 -1.36 22.34
C ASP A 425 37.62 -0.59 21.46
N GLU A 426 37.30 0.66 21.14
CA GLU A 426 38.17 1.56 20.36
C GLU A 426 39.43 2.00 21.11
N HIS A 427 39.46 1.82 22.43
CA HIS A 427 40.59 2.11 23.29
C HIS A 427 41.52 0.89 23.51
N GLY A 428 41.16 -0.26 22.93
CA GLY A 428 41.93 -1.50 23.05
C GLY A 428 41.66 -2.29 24.33
N GLN A 429 40.60 -1.94 25.08
CA GLN A 429 40.22 -2.66 26.30
C GLN A 429 39.28 -3.82 25.95
N TRP A 430 39.50 -4.96 26.62
CA TRP A 430 38.67 -6.16 26.44
C TRP A 430 37.63 -6.25 27.53
N HIS A 431 36.38 -6.50 27.09
CA HIS A 431 35.22 -6.63 27.96
C HIS A 431 34.56 -7.98 27.71
N PRO A 432 34.28 -8.77 28.75
CA PRO A 432 33.56 -10.02 28.62
C PRO A 432 32.07 -9.75 28.32
N ILE A 433 31.52 -10.52 27.44
CA ILE A 433 30.10 -10.48 27.06
C ILE A 433 29.45 -11.79 27.46
N TYR A 434 28.36 -11.69 28.16
CA TYR A 434 27.54 -12.81 28.62
C TYR A 434 26.20 -12.83 27.88
N LEU A 435 25.44 -13.92 28.04
CA LEU A 435 24.10 -14.03 27.47
C LEU A 435 23.19 -12.86 27.92
N ALA A 436 23.32 -12.44 29.19
CA ALA A 436 22.61 -11.31 29.76
C ALA A 436 22.75 -10.00 28.97
N ASP A 437 23.91 -9.75 28.37
CA ASP A 437 24.24 -8.51 27.66
C ASP A 437 23.55 -8.42 26.29
N VAL A 438 23.11 -9.56 25.74
CA VAL A 438 22.52 -9.65 24.39
C VAL A 438 21.05 -10.07 24.40
N VAL A 439 20.54 -10.55 25.54
CA VAL A 439 19.17 -11.00 25.65
C VAL A 439 18.17 -9.88 25.40
N SER A 440 17.11 -10.16 24.67
CA SER A 440 16.00 -9.24 24.40
C SER A 440 14.67 -9.81 24.90
N GLY A 441 13.62 -9.00 24.92
CA GLY A 441 12.28 -9.49 25.25
C GLY A 441 11.80 -10.61 24.33
N ALA A 442 12.17 -10.55 23.04
CA ALA A 442 11.87 -11.62 22.09
C ALA A 442 12.62 -12.92 22.39
N VAL A 443 13.88 -12.81 22.81
CA VAL A 443 14.71 -13.97 23.22
C VAL A 443 14.11 -14.61 24.47
N LEU A 444 13.72 -13.82 25.47
CA LEU A 444 13.08 -14.35 26.68
C LEU A 444 11.79 -15.12 26.36
N LYS A 445 10.97 -14.58 25.45
CA LYS A 445 9.78 -15.27 24.95
C LYS A 445 10.15 -16.58 24.26
N ASN A 446 11.15 -16.56 23.38
CA ASN A 446 11.61 -17.72 22.62
C ASN A 446 12.07 -18.85 23.54
N ILE A 447 12.82 -18.54 24.59
CA ILE A 447 13.27 -19.53 25.60
C ILE A 447 12.05 -20.24 26.23
N VAL A 448 11.03 -19.47 26.66
CA VAL A 448 9.82 -20.05 27.26
C VAL A 448 9.04 -20.89 26.23
N ASP A 449 8.91 -20.39 25.00
CA ASP A 449 8.20 -21.12 23.94
C ASP A 449 8.92 -22.42 23.54
N ARG A 450 10.26 -22.45 23.56
CA ARG A 450 11.06 -23.70 23.37
C ARG A 450 10.78 -24.70 24.48
N ALA A 451 10.77 -24.28 25.75
CA ALA A 451 10.44 -25.15 26.86
C ALA A 451 9.03 -25.75 26.74
N LYS A 452 8.04 -24.91 26.38
CA LYS A 452 6.65 -25.35 26.10
C LYS A 452 6.61 -26.36 24.95
N THR A 453 7.30 -26.06 23.85
CA THR A 453 7.33 -26.94 22.67
C THR A 453 7.93 -28.31 23.00
N ARG A 454 8.98 -28.33 23.83
CA ARG A 454 9.55 -29.59 24.31
C ARG A 454 8.58 -30.36 25.21
N ALA A 455 7.89 -29.68 26.12
CA ALA A 455 6.87 -30.32 26.96
C ALA A 455 5.76 -30.96 26.11
N VAL A 456 5.29 -30.23 25.07
CA VAL A 456 4.31 -30.76 24.10
C VAL A 456 4.86 -31.98 23.38
N LYS A 457 6.10 -31.94 22.89
CA LYS A 457 6.73 -33.09 22.22
C LYS A 457 6.80 -34.33 23.13
N ILE A 458 7.27 -34.18 24.37
CA ILE A 458 7.32 -35.25 25.36
C ILE A 458 5.92 -35.79 25.66
N SER A 459 4.92 -34.89 25.75
CA SER A 459 3.52 -35.30 25.97
C SER A 459 2.97 -36.17 24.84
N ILE A 460 3.31 -35.84 23.58
CA ILE A 460 2.92 -36.63 22.41
C ILE A 460 3.59 -38.00 22.41
N GLU A 461 4.91 -38.05 22.71
CA GLU A 461 5.69 -39.28 22.73
C GLU A 461 5.31 -40.20 23.86
N SER A 462 5.00 -39.68 25.06
CA SER A 462 4.65 -40.45 26.25
C SER A 462 3.15 -40.76 26.40
N GLY A 463 2.29 -40.09 25.65
CA GLY A 463 0.83 -40.16 25.79
C GLY A 463 0.29 -39.52 27.08
N GLN A 464 1.11 -38.81 27.85
CA GLN A 464 0.72 -38.11 29.08
C GLN A 464 1.22 -36.68 29.08
N PRO A 465 0.50 -35.69 29.67
CA PRO A 465 0.94 -34.31 29.77
C PRO A 465 2.28 -34.21 30.53
N ALA A 466 3.31 -33.70 29.85
CA ALA A 466 4.59 -33.43 30.49
C ALA A 466 4.55 -32.06 31.18
N ALA A 467 5.06 -32.02 32.41
CA ALA A 467 5.12 -30.80 33.20
C ALA A 467 6.38 -29.98 32.86
N ILE A 468 6.22 -28.67 32.83
CA ILE A 468 7.34 -27.72 32.67
C ILE A 468 8.03 -27.56 34.01
N GLY A 469 9.32 -27.89 34.05
CA GLY A 469 10.17 -27.77 35.21
C GLY A 469 11.49 -27.09 34.88
N VAL A 470 12.35 -26.98 35.88
CA VAL A 470 13.67 -26.35 35.76
C VAL A 470 14.50 -26.99 34.65
N ASP A 471 14.44 -28.32 34.49
CA ASP A 471 15.25 -29.06 33.48
C ASP A 471 14.87 -28.69 32.04
N LEU A 472 13.59 -28.47 31.74
CA LEU A 472 13.14 -28.08 30.41
C LEU A 472 13.51 -26.61 30.12
N LEU A 473 13.41 -25.75 31.12
CA LEU A 473 13.79 -24.34 31.03
C LEU A 473 15.30 -24.20 30.85
N ALA A 474 16.12 -24.90 31.66
CA ALA A 474 17.57 -24.86 31.52
C ALA A 474 18.05 -25.33 30.12
N LYS A 475 17.47 -26.44 29.61
CA LYS A 475 17.75 -26.88 28.24
C LYS A 475 17.38 -25.85 27.17
N ALA A 476 16.27 -25.13 27.37
CA ALA A 476 15.89 -24.08 26.44
C ALA A 476 16.86 -22.88 26.47
N VAL A 477 17.39 -22.52 27.66
CA VAL A 477 18.43 -21.50 27.78
C VAL A 477 19.74 -21.96 27.13
N ASP A 478 20.14 -23.22 27.34
CA ASP A 478 21.35 -23.78 26.73
C ASP A 478 21.28 -23.76 25.19
N GLU A 479 20.12 -24.09 24.61
CA GLU A 479 19.94 -24.00 23.17
C GLU A 479 20.05 -22.57 22.66
N GLU A 480 19.38 -21.62 23.32
CA GLU A 480 19.46 -20.19 22.93
C GLU A 480 20.89 -19.65 23.09
N PHE A 481 21.58 -20.06 24.15
CA PHE A 481 22.99 -19.71 24.37
C PHE A 481 23.88 -20.22 23.23
N LEU A 482 23.76 -21.50 22.84
CA LEU A 482 24.52 -22.09 21.75
C LEU A 482 24.26 -21.38 20.42
N GLU A 483 23.00 -21.13 20.07
CA GLU A 483 22.64 -20.40 18.85
C GLU A 483 23.21 -18.96 18.86
N THR A 484 23.12 -18.28 20.00
CA THR A 484 23.67 -16.93 20.16
C THR A 484 25.20 -16.92 20.01
N ARG A 485 25.87 -17.91 20.61
CA ARG A 485 27.33 -18.09 20.52
C ARG A 485 27.76 -18.35 19.08
N ASP A 486 27.08 -19.25 18.38
CA ASP A 486 27.40 -19.58 17.00
C ASP A 486 27.20 -18.34 16.08
N ALA A 487 26.17 -17.53 16.32
CA ALA A 487 25.96 -16.28 15.61
C ALA A 487 27.07 -15.23 15.86
N VAL A 488 27.70 -15.24 17.03
CA VAL A 488 28.86 -14.37 17.35
C VAL A 488 30.10 -14.78 16.55
N LEU A 489 30.31 -16.09 16.36
CA LEU A 489 31.50 -16.62 15.63
C LEU A 489 31.50 -16.17 14.17
N ASP A 490 30.35 -16.05 13.54
CA ASP A 490 30.18 -15.68 12.13
C ASP A 490 30.07 -14.16 11.91
N ALA A 491 29.99 -13.37 12.96
CA ALA A 491 29.64 -11.96 12.86
C ALA A 491 30.82 -11.05 12.57
N ASN A 492 30.61 -10.04 11.69
CA ASN A 492 31.49 -8.90 11.61
C ASN A 492 31.42 -8.08 12.92
N PRO A 493 32.53 -7.80 13.64
CA PRO A 493 32.53 -7.14 14.93
C PRO A 493 31.77 -5.82 14.97
N GLU A 494 31.97 -4.99 13.95
CA GLU A 494 31.30 -3.69 13.86
C GLU A 494 29.78 -3.82 13.64
N GLN A 495 29.34 -4.75 12.79
CA GLN A 495 27.92 -5.04 12.57
C GLN A 495 27.29 -5.65 13.81
N TRP A 496 27.96 -6.59 14.45
CA TRP A 496 27.44 -7.26 15.64
C TRP A 496 27.25 -6.29 16.80
N SER A 497 28.23 -5.41 17.05
CA SER A 497 28.14 -4.34 18.05
C SER A 497 26.94 -3.41 17.79
N ARG A 498 26.75 -3.01 16.53
CA ARG A 498 25.67 -2.11 16.14
C ARG A 498 24.29 -2.75 16.30
N ILE A 499 24.15 -4.03 15.95
CA ILE A 499 22.87 -4.77 16.08
C ILE A 499 22.56 -4.98 17.56
N ASN A 500 23.55 -5.32 18.37
CA ASN A 500 23.34 -5.59 19.77
C ASN A 500 23.28 -4.33 20.66
N GLY A 501 23.64 -3.17 20.13
CA GLY A 501 23.55 -1.91 20.88
C GLY A 501 24.37 -1.89 22.17
N LEU A 502 25.55 -2.55 22.14
CA LEU A 502 26.42 -2.64 23.30
C LEU A 502 26.94 -1.26 23.71
N GLU A 503 26.93 -0.97 25.00
CA GLU A 503 27.41 0.31 25.55
C GLU A 503 28.93 0.50 25.45
N ALA A 504 29.67 -0.55 25.14
CA ALA A 504 31.14 -0.58 25.02
C ALA A 504 31.71 0.29 23.88
N GLY A 505 30.92 1.15 23.29
CA GLY A 505 31.38 1.99 22.17
C GLY A 505 31.58 1.20 20.88
N ARG A 506 32.50 1.67 20.04
CA ARG A 506 32.82 1.01 18.75
C ARG A 506 33.68 -0.23 18.98
N ILE A 507 33.07 -1.41 18.79
CA ILE A 507 33.81 -2.69 18.89
C ILE A 507 34.66 -2.87 17.66
N THR A 508 35.94 -3.10 17.88
CA THR A 508 36.94 -3.29 16.83
C THR A 508 37.31 -4.76 16.59
N ARG A 509 37.20 -5.60 17.62
CA ARG A 509 37.54 -7.03 17.57
C ARG A 509 36.63 -7.83 18.49
N ILE A 510 36.38 -9.06 18.10
CA ILE A 510 35.72 -10.08 18.92
C ILE A 510 36.69 -11.25 19.08
N ARG A 511 36.81 -11.76 20.29
CA ARG A 511 37.50 -12.99 20.60
C ARG A 511 36.48 -14.01 21.05
N PRO A 512 36.16 -15.00 20.21
CA PRO A 512 35.26 -16.08 20.63
C PRO A 512 35.90 -16.95 21.72
N VAL A 513 35.08 -17.69 22.41
CA VAL A 513 35.51 -18.77 23.31
C VAL A 513 36.02 -19.93 22.46
N GLU A 514 37.19 -20.47 22.75
CA GLU A 514 37.67 -21.72 22.16
C GLU A 514 36.91 -22.94 22.68
#